data_9dc17e867a5d6cbe1c85a966ddd30159
#
_entry.id   9dc17e867a5d6cbe1c85a966ddd30159
#
_cell.length_a   1.000
_cell.length_b   1.000
_cell.length_c   1.000
_cell.angle_alpha   90.00
_cell.angle_beta   90.00
_cell.angle_gamma   90.00
#
_symmetry.space_group_name_H-M   'P 1'
#
loop_
_entity.id
_entity.type
_entity.pdbx_description
1 polymer ?
#
loop_
_entity_poly.entity_id
_entity_poly.type
_entity_poly.pdbx_seq_one_letter_code
_entity_poly.pdbx_strand_id
1 'polypeptide(L)'
;MKRVLLRTVAVLMLTSIAFAAGEMTPQQAMEKVMNCPVCSAWNPVAQNIRYDIFTTKTGTIETFMNAGADQAAWDAASADCEKRMATVPTMTAEQKAKLCPFCMAHMNLTNAKDVTIQNYKAHTGYVTTATWNTPAGQKAVTDYATSMKSTSQMLETAAKDMKPADMKGKM
;
A
#
# COMPACT_ATOMS: atom_id res chain seq x y z
N MET A 1 12.70 63.78 -21.83
CA MET A 1 13.56 62.56 -21.73
C MET A 1 12.90 61.58 -20.80
N LYS A 2 12.21 60.57 -21.35
CA LYS A 2 11.49 59.54 -20.56
C LYS A 2 12.40 58.33 -20.44
N ARG A 3 12.80 57.99 -19.21
CA ARG A 3 13.53 56.75 -18.92
C ARG A 3 12.53 55.60 -18.82
N VAL A 4 12.60 54.67 -19.76
CA VAL A 4 11.89 53.41 -19.74
C VAL A 4 12.66 52.44 -18.83
N LEU A 5 12.08 52.10 -17.67
CA LEU A 5 12.61 51.09 -16.77
C LEU A 5 12.17 49.71 -17.32
N LEU A 6 13.10 48.99 -17.90
CA LEU A 6 12.93 47.61 -18.32
C LEU A 6 12.96 46.73 -17.05
N ARG A 7 11.78 46.29 -16.58
CA ARG A 7 11.69 45.28 -15.51
C ARG A 7 11.82 43.88 -16.15
N THR A 8 12.99 43.32 -15.99
CA THR A 8 13.27 41.93 -16.32
C THR A 8 12.55 41.05 -15.27
N VAL A 9 11.44 40.47 -15.65
CA VAL A 9 10.76 39.41 -14.86
C VAL A 9 11.56 38.14 -15.08
N ALA A 10 12.39 37.77 -14.11
CA ALA A 10 12.97 36.44 -14.06
C ALA A 10 11.88 35.45 -13.73
N VAL A 11 11.33 34.76 -14.74
CA VAL A 11 10.48 33.59 -14.58
C VAL A 11 11.39 32.46 -14.08
N LEU A 12 11.41 32.23 -12.77
CA LEU A 12 11.91 31.00 -12.19
C LEU A 12 11.00 29.87 -12.68
N MET A 13 11.43 29.19 -13.73
CA MET A 13 10.91 27.87 -14.08
C MET A 13 11.32 26.93 -12.94
N LEU A 14 10.42 26.76 -11.97
CA LEU A 14 10.39 25.61 -11.11
C LEU A 14 10.12 24.39 -12.02
N THR A 15 11.20 23.81 -12.55
CA THR A 15 11.16 22.48 -13.11
C THR A 15 10.76 21.55 -11.96
N SER A 16 9.46 21.29 -11.87
CA SER A 16 8.95 20.14 -11.15
C SER A 16 9.67 18.94 -11.74
N ILE A 17 10.70 18.45 -11.05
CA ILE A 17 11.23 17.12 -11.28
C ILE A 17 10.07 16.21 -10.88
N ALA A 18 9.13 15.99 -11.81
CA ALA A 18 8.29 14.84 -11.76
C ALA A 18 9.27 13.67 -11.79
N PHE A 19 9.57 13.10 -10.64
CA PHE A 19 10.06 11.76 -10.56
C PHE A 19 9.07 10.95 -11.39
N ALA A 20 9.44 10.65 -12.62
CA ALA A 20 8.87 9.56 -13.37
C ALA A 20 9.23 8.32 -12.55
N ALA A 21 8.42 8.01 -11.55
CA ALA A 21 8.31 6.68 -11.01
C ALA A 21 7.85 5.86 -12.22
N GLY A 22 8.80 5.23 -12.91
CA GLY A 22 8.51 4.33 -14.02
C GLY A 22 7.40 3.40 -13.51
N GLU A 23 6.32 3.27 -14.30
CA GLU A 23 5.17 2.47 -13.91
C GLU A 23 5.68 1.08 -13.51
N MET A 24 5.44 0.73 -12.25
CA MET A 24 5.87 -0.57 -11.71
C MET A 24 5.14 -1.66 -12.49
N THR A 25 5.89 -2.63 -13.03
CA THR A 25 5.25 -3.77 -13.70
C THR A 25 4.57 -4.70 -12.67
N PRO A 26 3.59 -5.51 -13.10
CA PRO A 26 2.95 -6.50 -12.21
C PRO A 26 3.96 -7.43 -11.53
N GLN A 27 4.98 -7.89 -12.25
CA GLN A 27 6.04 -8.77 -11.73
C GLN A 27 6.89 -8.05 -10.67
N GLN A 28 7.25 -6.79 -10.90
CA GLN A 28 7.97 -5.98 -9.92
C GLN A 28 7.12 -5.72 -8.66
N ALA A 29 5.81 -5.52 -8.81
CA ALA A 29 4.90 -5.36 -7.67
C ALA A 29 4.85 -6.64 -6.84
N MET A 30 4.72 -7.80 -7.49
CA MET A 30 4.74 -9.12 -6.83
C MET A 30 6.06 -9.34 -6.09
N GLU A 31 7.19 -9.12 -6.75
CA GLU A 31 8.51 -9.28 -6.13
C GLU A 31 8.68 -8.37 -4.91
N LYS A 32 8.25 -7.11 -5.01
CA LYS A 32 8.29 -6.18 -3.87
C LYS A 32 7.42 -6.62 -2.71
N VAL A 33 6.23 -7.18 -2.96
CA VAL A 33 5.35 -7.67 -1.90
C VAL A 33 5.94 -8.92 -1.25
N MET A 34 6.41 -9.88 -2.04
CA MET A 34 7.02 -11.12 -1.55
C MET A 34 8.29 -10.89 -0.71
N ASN A 35 9.09 -9.87 -1.07
CA ASN A 35 10.34 -9.52 -0.38
C ASN A 35 10.16 -8.36 0.63
N CYS A 36 8.94 -7.87 0.84
CA CYS A 36 8.66 -6.80 1.79
C CYS A 36 8.99 -7.24 3.22
N PRO A 37 9.71 -6.44 4.00
CA PRO A 37 10.04 -6.78 5.40
C PRO A 37 8.82 -7.11 6.26
N VAL A 38 7.64 -6.60 5.90
CA VAL A 38 6.37 -6.83 6.61
C VAL A 38 5.51 -7.86 5.89
N CYS A 39 5.16 -7.60 4.61
CA CYS A 39 4.20 -8.43 3.89
C CYS A 39 4.69 -9.86 3.62
N SER A 40 6.01 -10.11 3.60
CA SER A 40 6.55 -11.46 3.45
C SER A 40 6.13 -12.44 4.57
N ALA A 41 5.62 -11.94 5.69
CA ALA A 41 4.98 -12.77 6.71
C ALA A 41 3.79 -13.59 6.15
N TRP A 42 3.12 -13.08 5.12
CA TRP A 42 1.97 -13.72 4.49
C TRP A 42 2.33 -14.74 3.41
N ASN A 43 3.62 -14.85 3.01
CA ASN A 43 4.03 -15.77 1.94
C ASN A 43 3.54 -17.21 2.13
N PRO A 44 3.54 -17.82 3.34
CA PRO A 44 3.07 -19.19 3.53
C PRO A 44 1.60 -19.43 3.17
N VAL A 45 0.78 -18.37 3.18
CA VAL A 45 -0.66 -18.44 2.93
C VAL A 45 -1.13 -17.53 1.79
N ALA A 46 -0.19 -16.95 1.04
CA ALA A 46 -0.46 -15.89 0.05
C ALA A 46 -1.54 -16.28 -0.98
N GLN A 47 -1.54 -17.53 -1.46
CA GLN A 47 -2.52 -18.03 -2.43
C GLN A 47 -3.95 -18.15 -1.87
N ASN A 48 -4.10 -18.10 -0.54
CA ASN A 48 -5.38 -18.22 0.15
C ASN A 48 -5.89 -16.87 0.68
N ILE A 49 -5.26 -15.77 0.27
CA ILE A 49 -5.70 -14.43 0.66
C ILE A 49 -6.75 -13.94 -0.33
N ARG A 50 -7.87 -13.45 0.21
CA ARG A 50 -8.83 -12.61 -0.52
C ARG A 50 -8.75 -11.21 0.02
N TYR A 51 -8.50 -10.27 -0.88
CA TYR A 51 -8.38 -8.86 -0.57
C TYR A 51 -9.35 -8.06 -1.42
N ASP A 52 -10.14 -7.20 -0.76
CA ASP A 52 -11.02 -6.24 -1.41
C ASP A 52 -10.99 -4.90 -0.70
N ILE A 53 -11.18 -3.81 -1.44
CA ILE A 53 -11.33 -2.47 -0.90
C ILE A 53 -12.48 -1.73 -1.58
N PHE A 54 -13.41 -1.23 -0.77
CA PHE A 54 -14.62 -0.53 -1.19
C PHE A 54 -14.53 0.94 -0.79
N THR A 55 -14.85 1.84 -1.71
CA THR A 55 -14.97 3.26 -1.42
C THR A 55 -16.42 3.59 -1.06
N THR A 56 -16.62 4.30 0.04
CA THR A 56 -17.91 4.80 0.50
C THR A 56 -17.99 6.31 0.34
N LYS A 57 -19.11 6.92 0.73
CA LYS A 57 -19.26 8.39 0.72
C LYS A 57 -18.33 9.11 1.71
N THR A 58 -17.93 8.43 2.79
CA THR A 58 -17.18 9.03 3.91
C THR A 58 -15.89 8.29 4.24
N GLY A 59 -15.50 7.30 3.42
CA GLY A 59 -14.32 6.51 3.72
C GLY A 59 -14.11 5.32 2.80
N THR A 60 -13.38 4.33 3.33
CA THR A 60 -13.15 3.04 2.70
C THR A 60 -13.44 1.92 3.69
N ILE A 61 -13.79 0.76 3.14
CA ILE A 61 -13.85 -0.52 3.85
C ILE A 61 -12.90 -1.45 3.12
N GLU A 62 -11.95 -1.99 3.82
CA GLU A 62 -10.98 -2.95 3.34
C GLU A 62 -11.23 -4.29 4.02
N THR A 63 -11.19 -5.37 3.25
CA THR A 63 -11.29 -6.73 3.75
C THR A 63 -10.07 -7.54 3.36
N PHE A 64 -9.51 -8.27 4.33
CA PHE A 64 -8.35 -9.14 4.16
C PHE A 64 -8.69 -10.48 4.79
N MET A 65 -9.03 -11.46 3.97
CA MET A 65 -9.72 -12.68 4.42
C MET A 65 -8.94 -13.93 4.04
N ASN A 66 -8.97 -14.92 4.94
CA ASN A 66 -8.54 -16.29 4.68
C ASN A 66 -9.58 -16.99 3.78
N ALA A 67 -9.15 -17.41 2.60
CA ALA A 67 -9.99 -18.09 1.60
C ALA A 67 -9.59 -19.57 1.43
N GLY A 68 -9.18 -20.24 2.51
CA GLY A 68 -8.91 -21.68 2.50
C GLY A 68 -7.52 -22.11 2.97
N ALA A 69 -6.71 -21.20 3.55
CA ALA A 69 -5.51 -21.63 4.27
C ALA A 69 -5.88 -22.36 5.56
N ASP A 70 -5.02 -23.25 5.99
CA ASP A 70 -5.08 -23.80 7.36
C ASP A 70 -5.13 -22.67 8.39
N GLN A 71 -6.02 -22.77 9.37
CA GLN A 71 -6.25 -21.68 10.33
C GLN A 71 -5.01 -21.40 11.18
N ALA A 72 -4.26 -22.44 11.56
CA ALA A 72 -3.04 -22.26 12.36
C ALA A 72 -1.94 -21.55 11.56
N ALA A 73 -1.81 -21.89 10.26
CA ALA A 73 -0.88 -21.20 9.35
C ALA A 73 -1.28 -19.74 9.14
N TRP A 74 -2.59 -19.47 9.00
CA TRP A 74 -3.11 -18.10 8.92
C TRP A 74 -2.81 -17.29 10.18
N ASP A 75 -3.10 -17.86 11.36
CA ASP A 75 -2.88 -17.18 12.64
C ASP A 75 -1.39 -16.91 12.89
N ALA A 76 -0.51 -17.83 12.50
CA ALA A 76 0.93 -17.63 12.59
C ALA A 76 1.43 -16.50 11.66
N ALA A 77 0.96 -16.47 10.40
CA ALA A 77 1.28 -15.42 9.45
C ALA A 77 0.77 -14.04 9.92
N SER A 78 -0.44 -14.01 10.48
CA SER A 78 -1.06 -12.82 11.07
C SER A 78 -0.23 -12.27 12.24
N ALA A 79 0.13 -13.12 13.19
CA ALA A 79 0.92 -12.73 14.35
C ALA A 79 2.33 -12.23 13.95
N ASP A 80 2.97 -12.86 12.97
CA ASP A 80 4.26 -12.42 12.45
C ASP A 80 4.14 -11.07 11.72
N CYS A 81 3.08 -10.88 10.91
CA CYS A 81 2.83 -9.60 10.26
C CYS A 81 2.59 -8.48 11.29
N GLU A 82 1.76 -8.69 12.30
CA GLU A 82 1.51 -7.72 13.38
C GLU A 82 2.81 -7.33 14.10
N LYS A 83 3.65 -8.33 14.43
CA LYS A 83 4.96 -8.10 15.05
C LYS A 83 5.88 -7.25 14.16
N ARG A 84 5.95 -7.55 12.87
CA ARG A 84 6.78 -6.79 11.91
C ARG A 84 6.21 -5.39 11.70
N MET A 85 4.89 -5.24 11.60
CA MET A 85 4.22 -3.94 11.46
C MET A 85 4.55 -3.01 12.63
N ALA A 86 4.62 -3.53 13.86
CA ALA A 86 4.99 -2.77 15.05
C ALA A 86 6.41 -2.16 14.97
N THR A 87 7.30 -2.68 14.13
CA THR A 87 8.65 -2.13 13.93
C THR A 87 8.72 -0.98 12.91
N VAL A 88 7.69 -0.81 12.07
CA VAL A 88 7.69 0.18 10.97
C VAL A 88 7.94 1.61 11.44
N PRO A 89 7.38 2.10 12.56
CA PRO A 89 7.66 3.46 13.04
C PRO A 89 9.15 3.72 13.32
N THR A 90 9.89 2.71 13.77
CA THR A 90 11.31 2.80 14.15
C THR A 90 12.28 2.47 13.01
N MET A 91 11.79 2.07 11.85
CA MET A 91 12.61 1.76 10.68
C MET A 91 13.37 3.00 10.19
N THR A 92 14.63 2.77 9.77
CA THR A 92 15.42 3.79 9.06
C THR A 92 14.83 4.11 7.68
N ALA A 93 15.25 5.22 7.08
CA ALA A 93 14.81 5.57 5.71
C ALA A 93 15.15 4.47 4.69
N GLU A 94 16.31 3.83 4.82
CA GLU A 94 16.73 2.71 3.95
C GLU A 94 15.83 1.48 4.13
N GLN A 95 15.44 1.16 5.37
CA GLN A 95 14.52 0.07 5.65
C GLN A 95 13.11 0.37 5.09
N LYS A 96 12.62 1.61 5.29
CA LYS A 96 11.33 2.05 4.73
C LYS A 96 11.30 2.00 3.21
N ALA A 97 12.42 2.26 2.52
CA ALA A 97 12.52 2.15 1.06
C ALA A 97 12.30 0.71 0.54
N LYS A 98 12.45 -0.30 1.39
CA LYS A 98 12.20 -1.71 1.06
C LYS A 98 10.74 -2.14 1.28
N LEU A 99 9.90 -1.27 1.84
CA LEU A 99 8.48 -1.55 2.01
C LEU A 99 7.78 -1.62 0.66
N CYS A 100 6.83 -2.54 0.54
CA CYS A 100 5.99 -2.66 -0.66
C CYS A 100 4.93 -1.55 -0.72
N PRO A 101 4.26 -1.37 -1.87
CA PRO A 101 3.23 -0.35 -2.02
C PRO A 101 2.10 -0.44 -0.99
N PHE A 102 1.68 -1.65 -0.57
CA PHE A 102 0.67 -1.83 0.49
C PHE A 102 1.12 -1.23 1.81
N CYS A 103 2.33 -1.58 2.28
CA CYS A 103 2.87 -1.06 3.53
C CYS A 103 3.10 0.46 3.48
N MET A 104 3.57 0.98 2.34
CA MET A 104 3.74 2.42 2.14
C MET A 104 2.41 3.17 2.17
N ALA A 105 1.38 2.64 1.48
CA ALA A 105 0.05 3.23 1.49
C ALA A 105 -0.53 3.24 2.90
N HIS A 106 -0.43 2.13 3.62
CA HIS A 106 -0.91 2.01 5.01
C HIS A 106 -0.16 2.96 5.95
N MET A 107 1.16 3.05 5.85
CA MET A 107 1.97 3.99 6.63
C MET A 107 1.57 5.45 6.35
N ASN A 108 1.35 5.81 5.10
CA ASN A 108 0.92 7.17 4.74
C ASN A 108 -0.47 7.48 5.31
N LEU A 109 -1.39 6.51 5.25
CA LEU A 109 -2.72 6.67 5.82
C LEU A 109 -2.68 6.84 7.35
N THR A 110 -1.89 6.02 8.06
CA THR A 110 -1.77 6.10 9.52
C THR A 110 -1.11 7.39 10.01
N ASN A 111 -0.27 8.01 9.18
CA ASN A 111 0.35 9.29 9.46
C ASN A 111 -0.51 10.50 9.03
N ALA A 112 -1.61 10.27 8.32
CA ALA A 112 -2.49 11.34 7.87
C ALA A 112 -3.28 11.92 9.03
N LYS A 113 -3.40 13.25 9.05
CA LYS A 113 -4.28 13.96 9.98
C LYS A 113 -5.73 13.80 9.53
N ASP A 114 -6.65 13.87 10.48
CA ASP A 114 -8.10 13.89 10.24
C ASP A 114 -8.65 12.61 9.56
N VAL A 115 -7.93 11.50 9.74
CA VAL A 115 -8.36 10.17 9.35
C VAL A 115 -8.56 9.33 10.60
N THR A 116 -9.70 8.66 10.67
CA THR A 116 -9.98 7.67 11.71
C THR A 116 -9.91 6.28 11.10
N ILE A 117 -9.04 5.44 11.65
CA ILE A 117 -8.86 4.05 11.21
C ILE A 117 -9.36 3.14 12.33
N GLN A 118 -10.19 2.16 11.96
CA GLN A 118 -10.68 1.13 12.86
C GLN A 118 -10.42 -0.24 12.25
N ASN A 119 -9.81 -1.13 13.04
CA ASN A 119 -9.51 -2.49 12.63
C ASN A 119 -10.38 -3.47 13.43
N TYR A 120 -11.04 -4.36 12.72
CA TYR A 120 -11.87 -5.41 13.29
C TYR A 120 -11.29 -6.76 12.92
N LYS A 121 -10.93 -7.56 13.93
CA LYS A 121 -10.50 -8.94 13.71
C LYS A 121 -11.75 -9.82 13.63
N ALA A 122 -11.92 -10.47 12.49
CA ALA A 122 -12.92 -11.52 12.30
C ALA A 122 -12.25 -12.91 12.47
N HIS A 123 -13.05 -13.97 12.60
CA HIS A 123 -12.52 -15.34 12.72
C HIS A 123 -11.63 -15.73 11.54
N THR A 124 -11.97 -15.28 10.34
CA THR A 124 -11.27 -15.63 9.10
C THR A 124 -10.52 -14.46 8.47
N GLY A 125 -10.22 -13.39 9.21
CA GLY A 125 -9.49 -12.26 8.64
C GLY A 125 -9.68 -10.94 9.36
N TYR A 126 -9.54 -9.86 8.62
CA TYR A 126 -9.61 -8.50 9.12
C TYR A 126 -10.52 -7.63 8.26
N VAL A 127 -11.21 -6.71 8.91
CA VAL A 127 -11.92 -5.62 8.25
C VAL A 127 -11.34 -4.31 8.78
N THR A 128 -10.86 -3.46 7.89
CA THR A 128 -10.36 -2.13 8.23
C THR A 128 -11.28 -1.09 7.64
N THR A 129 -11.67 -0.11 8.43
CA THR A 129 -12.38 1.08 7.94
C THR A 129 -11.48 2.30 8.11
N ALA A 130 -11.47 3.17 7.10
CA ALA A 130 -10.84 4.48 7.18
C ALA A 130 -11.85 5.55 6.78
N THR A 131 -12.07 6.50 7.65
CA THR A 131 -13.01 7.63 7.46
C THR A 131 -12.30 8.96 7.63
N TRP A 132 -12.87 10.03 7.05
CA TRP A 132 -12.30 11.38 7.11
C TRP A 132 -13.30 12.40 7.59
N ASN A 133 -12.78 13.50 8.16
CA ASN A 133 -13.58 14.64 8.65
C ASN A 133 -13.28 15.93 7.87
N THR A 134 -12.20 15.95 7.07
CA THR A 134 -11.74 17.14 6.34
C THR A 134 -11.40 16.81 4.90
N PRO A 135 -11.31 17.79 3.99
CA PRO A 135 -10.83 17.57 2.62
C PRO A 135 -9.41 16.97 2.55
N ALA A 136 -8.54 17.31 3.49
CA ALA A 136 -7.19 16.75 3.56
C ALA A 136 -7.22 15.25 3.91
N GLY A 137 -8.04 14.87 4.91
CA GLY A 137 -8.28 13.47 5.26
C GLY A 137 -8.94 12.70 4.10
N GLN A 138 -9.90 13.32 3.39
CA GLN A 138 -10.50 12.75 2.19
C GLN A 138 -9.45 12.40 1.15
N LYS A 139 -8.54 13.34 0.85
CA LYS A 139 -7.46 13.09 -0.10
C LYS A 139 -6.59 11.91 0.34
N ALA A 140 -6.19 11.85 1.60
CA ALA A 140 -5.35 10.77 2.13
C ALA A 140 -6.02 9.39 1.98
N VAL A 141 -7.30 9.27 2.31
CA VAL A 141 -8.07 8.02 2.18
C VAL A 141 -8.30 7.66 0.70
N THR A 142 -8.50 8.65 -0.17
CA THR A 142 -8.66 8.41 -1.62
C THR A 142 -7.35 7.93 -2.24
N ASP A 143 -6.22 8.55 -1.90
CA ASP A 143 -4.89 8.16 -2.38
C ASP A 143 -4.56 6.72 -1.89
N TYR A 144 -4.88 6.42 -0.63
CA TYR A 144 -4.78 5.08 -0.07
C TYR A 144 -5.58 4.06 -0.88
N ALA A 145 -6.88 4.28 -1.07
CA ALA A 145 -7.73 3.35 -1.81
C ALA A 145 -7.26 3.14 -3.24
N THR A 146 -6.79 4.19 -3.91
CA THR A 146 -6.25 4.13 -5.26
C THR A 146 -4.99 3.27 -5.32
N SER A 147 -4.05 3.50 -4.39
CA SER A 147 -2.81 2.74 -4.30
C SER A 147 -3.07 1.26 -4.02
N MET A 148 -3.98 0.96 -3.09
CA MET A 148 -4.33 -0.41 -2.71
C MET A 148 -4.99 -1.16 -3.87
N LYS A 149 -5.95 -0.55 -4.57
CA LYS A 149 -6.60 -1.14 -5.76
C LYS A 149 -5.59 -1.39 -6.89
N SER A 150 -4.77 -0.41 -7.21
CA SER A 150 -3.74 -0.53 -8.26
C SER A 150 -2.76 -1.66 -7.94
N THR A 151 -2.28 -1.73 -6.70
CA THR A 151 -1.35 -2.80 -6.27
C THR A 151 -2.02 -4.17 -6.34
N SER A 152 -3.27 -4.30 -5.86
CA SER A 152 -4.02 -5.57 -5.94
C SER A 152 -4.20 -6.03 -7.38
N GLN A 153 -4.59 -5.15 -8.29
CA GLN A 153 -4.73 -5.46 -9.72
C GLN A 153 -3.41 -5.91 -10.35
N MET A 154 -2.28 -5.27 -9.99
CA MET A 154 -0.96 -5.71 -10.46
C MET A 154 -0.63 -7.11 -9.96
N LEU A 155 -0.92 -7.44 -8.69
CA LEU A 155 -0.69 -8.78 -8.14
C LEU A 155 -1.56 -9.84 -8.81
N GLU A 156 -2.84 -9.55 -9.06
CA GLU A 156 -3.72 -10.45 -9.79
C GLU A 156 -3.22 -10.71 -11.21
N THR A 157 -2.72 -9.68 -11.90
CA THR A 157 -2.15 -9.82 -13.23
C THR A 157 -0.88 -10.67 -13.20
N ALA A 158 0.05 -10.38 -12.27
CA ALA A 158 1.27 -11.16 -12.10
C ALA A 158 0.96 -12.63 -11.78
N ALA A 159 -0.02 -12.90 -10.93
CA ALA A 159 -0.43 -14.26 -10.57
C ALA A 159 -0.97 -15.07 -11.74
N LYS A 160 -1.70 -14.42 -12.68
CA LYS A 160 -2.21 -15.07 -13.90
C LYS A 160 -1.10 -15.44 -14.88
N ASP A 161 -0.04 -14.62 -14.92
CA ASP A 161 1.11 -14.82 -15.82
C ASP A 161 2.11 -15.86 -15.29
N MET A 162 2.05 -16.18 -13.98
CA MET A 162 2.93 -17.19 -13.38
C MET A 162 2.44 -18.60 -13.70
N LYS A 163 3.36 -19.44 -14.22
CA LYS A 163 3.08 -20.87 -14.41
C LYS A 163 3.05 -21.56 -13.04
N PRO A 164 2.21 -22.62 -12.87
CA PRO A 164 2.12 -23.35 -11.61
C PRO A 164 3.45 -23.90 -11.07
N ALA A 165 4.43 -24.15 -11.95
CA ALA A 165 5.76 -24.60 -11.58
C ALA A 165 6.61 -23.52 -10.89
N ASP A 166 6.40 -22.24 -11.26
CA ASP A 166 7.18 -21.11 -10.74
C ASP A 166 6.74 -20.72 -9.32
N MET A 167 5.52 -21.08 -8.93
CA MET A 167 4.98 -20.82 -7.59
C MET A 167 5.56 -21.78 -6.52
N LYS A 168 5.96 -22.99 -6.88
CA LYS A 168 6.47 -24.00 -5.92
C LYS A 168 7.93 -23.79 -5.51
N GLY A 169 8.69 -22.99 -6.24
CA GLY A 169 10.12 -22.79 -5.98
C GLY A 169 10.47 -21.52 -5.20
N LYS A 170 9.49 -20.66 -4.87
CA LYS A 170 9.69 -19.36 -4.18
C LYS A 170 8.95 -19.25 -2.84
N MET A 171 8.31 -20.32 -2.42
CA MET A 171 7.66 -20.42 -1.10
C MET A 171 8.53 -21.21 -0.11
#